data_62a4fa32d4322d5b3755e72d1356b74d
#
_entry.id   62a4fa32d4322d5b3755e72d1356b74d
#
_cell.length_a   1.000
_cell.length_b   1.000
_cell.length_c   1.000
_cell.angle_alpha   90.00
_cell.angle_beta   90.00
_cell.angle_gamma   90.00
#
_symmetry.space_group_name_H-M   'P 1'
#
loop_
_entity.id
_entity.type
_entity.pdbx_description
1 polymer ?
#
loop_
_entity_poly.entity_id
_entity_poly.type
_entity_poly.pdbx_seq_one_letter_code
_entity_poly.pdbx_strand_id
1 'polypeptide(L)'
;DSSKADGISRVTAQTYISSLAAACCDEKVQIIGFNPATDFVITPWITSQFDGTLKDGEVVAGSNISVSGNNTIKLYGHEFPVAAQLGSTGTSLDNSVFVNMSTIPSIISYSSSVGHAAIPAEYADKAVSAILIKVKDGYDAKQVSLNITKESGLEGLGFVYPGGVTATTKTNLDALVGYVTLFVAVFWIMGLIVLLAVFASAMNERKKEFAAYRIMGATRGTLIALIVKESALIGLVGGVIGIAGASLAVFPFNTLISRQLQLPYLQTDALKVVALVAISLVFAVATGLLASIVTAVKLSAPETYLTLREGE
;
A
#
# COMPACT_ATOMS: atom_id res chain seq x y z
N ASP A 1 -28.47 -16.58 -15.71
CA ASP A 1 -28.85 -17.72 -14.90
C ASP A 1 -27.56 -18.39 -14.38
N SER A 2 -27.18 -18.05 -13.14
CA SER A 2 -25.93 -18.51 -12.50
C SER A 2 -25.87 -20.03 -12.26
N SER A 3 -26.99 -20.72 -12.51
CA SER A 3 -27.06 -22.18 -12.33
C SER A 3 -26.43 -22.98 -13.48
N LYS A 4 -26.13 -22.31 -14.60
CA LYS A 4 -25.65 -22.99 -15.82
C LYS A 4 -24.14 -23.10 -15.94
N ALA A 5 -23.38 -22.24 -15.26
CA ALA A 5 -21.92 -22.29 -15.34
C ALA A 5 -21.33 -22.87 -14.04
N ASP A 6 -20.58 -23.97 -14.19
CA ASP A 6 -19.90 -24.60 -13.06
C ASP A 6 -18.76 -23.71 -12.50
N GLY A 7 -18.59 -23.72 -11.19
CA GLY A 7 -17.56 -22.92 -10.51
C GLY A 7 -18.01 -21.54 -10.01
N ILE A 8 -19.28 -21.14 -10.19
CA ILE A 8 -19.82 -19.89 -9.66
C ILE A 8 -20.36 -20.10 -8.24
N SER A 9 -19.91 -19.26 -7.29
CA SER A 9 -20.38 -19.27 -5.90
C SER A 9 -21.49 -18.25 -5.68
N ARG A 10 -21.27 -16.98 -6.09
CA ARG A 10 -22.24 -15.88 -5.93
C ARG A 10 -22.15 -14.95 -7.13
N VAL A 11 -23.26 -14.29 -7.44
CA VAL A 11 -23.35 -13.26 -8.50
C VAL A 11 -24.08 -12.07 -7.95
N THR A 12 -23.60 -10.86 -8.25
CA THR A 12 -24.28 -9.61 -7.99
C THR A 12 -24.09 -8.65 -9.15
N ALA A 13 -25.06 -7.76 -9.34
CA ALA A 13 -25.03 -6.72 -10.36
C ALA A 13 -24.77 -5.37 -9.70
N GLN A 14 -24.02 -4.52 -10.38
CA GLN A 14 -23.80 -3.13 -9.99
C GLN A 14 -24.04 -2.19 -11.17
N THR A 15 -24.56 -1.00 -10.89
CA THR A 15 -24.75 0.05 -11.89
C THR A 15 -23.94 1.27 -11.49
N TYR A 16 -23.14 1.78 -12.43
CA TYR A 16 -22.28 2.94 -12.23
C TYR A 16 -22.81 4.13 -13.02
N ILE A 17 -23.04 5.26 -12.35
CA ILE A 17 -23.46 6.53 -12.93
C ILE A 17 -22.48 7.59 -12.44
N SER A 18 -21.97 8.45 -13.33
CA SER A 18 -21.12 9.58 -12.94
C SER A 18 -21.95 10.84 -12.85
N SER A 19 -21.97 11.51 -11.69
CA SER A 19 -22.55 12.84 -11.59
C SER A 19 -21.68 13.87 -12.32
N LEU A 20 -22.26 15.05 -12.61
CA LEU A 20 -21.55 16.18 -13.19
C LEU A 20 -21.06 17.13 -12.09
N ALA A 21 -19.94 17.82 -12.38
CA ALA A 21 -19.55 19.01 -11.62
C ALA A 21 -20.29 20.23 -12.19
N ALA A 22 -21.59 20.34 -11.93
CA ALA A 22 -22.45 21.40 -12.43
C ALA A 22 -23.46 21.82 -11.34
N ALA A 23 -24.17 22.89 -11.53
CA ALA A 23 -25.14 23.42 -10.55
C ALA A 23 -26.24 22.44 -10.10
N CYS A 24 -26.43 21.32 -10.82
CA CYS A 24 -27.35 20.24 -10.46
C CYS A 24 -26.83 19.28 -9.39
N CYS A 25 -25.53 19.33 -9.09
CA CYS A 25 -24.89 18.37 -8.21
C CYS A 25 -23.86 19.10 -7.33
N ASP A 26 -23.76 18.70 -6.07
CA ASP A 26 -22.79 19.31 -5.14
C ASP A 26 -21.36 19.00 -5.56
N GLU A 27 -21.12 17.79 -6.04
CA GLU A 27 -19.79 17.32 -6.45
C GLU A 27 -19.84 16.36 -7.64
N LYS A 28 -18.69 16.18 -8.29
CA LYS A 28 -18.51 15.13 -9.28
C LYS A 28 -18.18 13.82 -8.54
N VAL A 29 -19.17 12.93 -8.48
CA VAL A 29 -19.06 11.66 -7.77
C VAL A 29 -19.43 10.49 -8.68
N GLN A 30 -18.95 9.32 -8.35
CA GLN A 30 -19.44 8.07 -8.92
C GLN A 30 -20.57 7.54 -8.06
N ILE A 31 -21.75 7.37 -8.64
CA ILE A 31 -22.89 6.75 -7.99
C ILE A 31 -22.87 5.27 -8.30
N ILE A 32 -22.89 4.44 -7.27
CA ILE A 32 -22.82 2.99 -7.37
C ILE A 32 -24.11 2.39 -6.81
N GLY A 33 -24.94 1.89 -7.72
CA GLY A 33 -26.12 1.12 -7.36
C GLY A 33 -25.77 -0.34 -7.13
N PHE A 34 -26.17 -0.89 -6.00
CA PHE A 34 -25.91 -2.28 -5.63
C PHE A 34 -27.12 -2.89 -4.92
N ASN A 35 -27.20 -4.21 -4.90
CA ASN A 35 -28.24 -4.92 -4.16
C ASN A 35 -27.65 -5.47 -2.85
N PRO A 36 -28.03 -4.93 -1.67
CA PRO A 36 -27.47 -5.37 -0.39
C PRO A 36 -27.66 -6.84 -0.09
N ALA A 37 -28.70 -7.49 -0.64
CA ALA A 37 -28.97 -8.91 -0.39
C ALA A 37 -28.02 -9.85 -1.14
N THR A 38 -27.52 -9.44 -2.30
CA THR A 38 -26.68 -10.28 -3.16
C THR A 38 -25.24 -9.82 -3.22
N ASP A 39 -24.99 -8.53 -2.94
CA ASP A 39 -23.66 -7.96 -3.01
C ASP A 39 -22.73 -8.56 -1.95
N PHE A 40 -21.52 -8.86 -2.37
CA PHE A 40 -20.47 -9.44 -1.52
C PHE A 40 -19.17 -8.60 -1.53
N VAL A 41 -19.21 -7.43 -2.15
CA VAL A 41 -18.06 -6.51 -2.26
C VAL A 41 -18.29 -5.26 -1.42
N ILE A 42 -19.39 -4.55 -1.67
CA ILE A 42 -19.71 -3.27 -1.01
C ILE A 42 -20.45 -3.50 0.30
N THR A 43 -21.41 -4.41 0.33
CA THR A 43 -22.22 -4.70 1.52
C THR A 43 -21.37 -5.01 2.75
N PRO A 44 -20.36 -5.91 2.73
CA PRO A 44 -19.56 -6.20 3.91
C PRO A 44 -18.79 -4.98 4.44
N TRP A 45 -18.39 -4.08 3.56
CA TRP A 45 -17.68 -2.87 3.93
C TRP A 45 -18.62 -1.83 4.57
N ILE A 46 -19.80 -1.61 3.97
CA ILE A 46 -20.81 -0.72 4.55
C ILE A 46 -21.24 -1.24 5.94
N THR A 47 -21.57 -2.52 6.06
CA THR A 47 -22.05 -3.11 7.32
C THR A 47 -21.00 -3.15 8.42
N SER A 48 -19.73 -3.08 8.08
CA SER A 48 -18.67 -2.95 9.09
C SER A 48 -18.61 -1.57 9.76
N GLN A 49 -19.27 -0.56 9.20
CA GLN A 49 -19.21 0.84 9.65
C GLN A 49 -20.60 1.46 9.88
N PHE A 50 -21.64 0.82 9.38
CA PHE A 50 -23.02 1.28 9.48
C PHE A 50 -23.95 0.11 9.86
N ASP A 51 -24.51 0.14 11.05
CA ASP A 51 -25.38 -0.90 11.59
C ASP A 51 -26.82 -0.84 11.06
N GLY A 52 -27.14 0.17 10.24
CA GLY A 52 -28.44 0.37 9.65
C GLY A 52 -28.65 -0.38 8.33
N THR A 53 -29.90 -0.42 7.87
CA THR A 53 -30.26 -0.85 6.52
C THR A 53 -30.42 0.38 5.63
N LEU A 54 -29.74 0.41 4.49
CA LEU A 54 -29.88 1.46 3.50
C LEU A 54 -31.27 1.36 2.86
N LYS A 55 -32.09 2.40 3.03
CA LYS A 55 -33.43 2.48 2.44
C LYS A 55 -33.39 3.02 1.01
N ASP A 56 -34.47 2.80 0.27
CA ASP A 56 -34.63 3.39 -1.06
C ASP A 56 -34.68 4.92 -0.94
N GLY A 57 -33.92 5.60 -1.81
CA GLY A 57 -33.80 7.05 -1.75
C GLY A 57 -32.79 7.60 -0.75
N GLU A 58 -32.20 6.76 0.11
CA GLU A 58 -31.06 7.13 0.96
C GLU A 58 -29.76 6.79 0.25
N VAL A 59 -28.69 7.47 0.68
CA VAL A 59 -27.33 7.22 0.18
C VAL A 59 -26.33 6.98 1.30
N VAL A 60 -25.31 6.23 1.02
CA VAL A 60 -24.10 6.14 1.86
C VAL A 60 -22.98 6.86 1.11
N ALA A 61 -22.32 7.80 1.79
CA ALA A 61 -21.26 8.63 1.21
C ALA A 61 -19.88 8.05 1.50
N GLY A 62 -18.97 8.09 0.53
CA GLY A 62 -17.55 7.84 0.73
C GLY A 62 -16.90 8.93 1.57
N SER A 63 -15.68 8.68 2.05
CA SER A 63 -14.99 9.56 3.01
C SER A 63 -14.67 10.95 2.47
N ASN A 64 -14.49 11.09 1.15
CA ASN A 64 -14.13 12.36 0.52
C ASN A 64 -15.35 13.16 0.04
N ILE A 65 -16.56 12.66 0.23
CA ILE A 65 -17.79 13.32 -0.20
C ILE A 65 -18.17 14.39 0.82
N SER A 66 -18.38 15.61 0.35
CA SER A 66 -18.87 16.72 1.19
C SER A 66 -20.37 16.56 1.42
N VAL A 67 -20.73 16.33 2.67
CA VAL A 67 -22.14 16.24 3.10
C VAL A 67 -22.60 17.59 3.58
N SER A 68 -23.74 18.07 3.10
CA SER A 68 -24.34 19.34 3.52
C SER A 68 -24.69 19.33 5.01
N GLY A 69 -24.79 20.52 5.63
CA GLY A 69 -25.13 20.65 7.06
C GLY A 69 -26.48 20.02 7.45
N ASN A 70 -27.37 19.78 6.49
CA ASN A 70 -28.64 19.08 6.69
C ASN A 70 -28.52 17.54 6.54
N ASN A 71 -27.32 17.02 6.46
CA ASN A 71 -27.02 15.60 6.23
C ASN A 71 -27.61 15.08 4.89
N THR A 72 -27.55 15.91 3.84
CA THR A 72 -28.00 15.60 2.49
C THR A 72 -26.88 15.81 1.48
N ILE A 73 -27.00 15.17 0.33
CA ILE A 73 -26.19 15.42 -0.86
C ILE A 73 -27.11 15.68 -2.06
N LYS A 74 -26.79 16.70 -2.86
CA LYS A 74 -27.57 17.04 -4.04
C LYS A 74 -27.00 16.35 -5.28
N LEU A 75 -27.81 15.49 -5.91
CA LEU A 75 -27.49 14.79 -7.14
C LEU A 75 -28.59 15.05 -8.18
N TYR A 76 -28.23 15.53 -9.35
CA TYR A 76 -29.15 15.85 -10.45
C TYR A 76 -30.38 16.71 -10.06
N GLY A 77 -30.09 17.71 -9.18
CA GLY A 77 -31.12 18.66 -8.72
C GLY A 77 -31.98 18.17 -7.56
N HIS A 78 -31.86 16.94 -7.12
CA HIS A 78 -32.58 16.35 -5.99
C HIS A 78 -31.63 16.11 -4.78
N GLU A 79 -32.15 16.34 -3.57
CA GLU A 79 -31.47 16.10 -2.34
C GLU A 79 -31.73 14.67 -1.86
N PHE A 80 -30.65 13.95 -1.55
CA PHE A 80 -30.67 12.60 -1.00
C PHE A 80 -30.16 12.63 0.43
N PRO A 81 -30.92 12.09 1.40
CA PRO A 81 -30.44 11.96 2.78
C PRO A 81 -29.28 10.98 2.85
N VAL A 82 -28.23 11.38 3.57
CA VAL A 82 -27.02 10.57 3.80
C VAL A 82 -27.22 9.73 5.06
N ALA A 83 -27.38 8.43 4.89
CA ALA A 83 -27.56 7.48 6.01
C ALA A 83 -26.28 7.29 6.81
N ALA A 84 -25.13 7.27 6.14
CA ALA A 84 -23.81 7.17 6.76
C ALA A 84 -22.73 7.74 5.84
N GLN A 85 -21.63 8.19 6.45
CA GLN A 85 -20.38 8.48 5.76
C GLN A 85 -19.32 7.47 6.18
N LEU A 86 -18.69 6.83 5.19
CA LEU A 86 -17.75 5.74 5.42
C LEU A 86 -16.34 6.29 5.68
N GLY A 87 -15.54 5.52 6.40
CA GLY A 87 -14.14 5.81 6.61
C GLY A 87 -13.32 5.69 5.32
N SER A 88 -12.16 6.34 5.28
CA SER A 88 -11.28 6.33 4.11
C SER A 88 -10.71 4.96 3.84
N THR A 89 -10.78 4.55 2.57
CA THR A 89 -10.16 3.32 2.04
C THR A 89 -8.90 3.63 1.23
N GLY A 90 -8.69 4.89 0.84
CA GLY A 90 -7.65 5.30 -0.11
C GLY A 90 -7.90 4.82 -1.54
N THR A 91 -9.13 4.41 -1.86
CA THR A 91 -9.52 3.98 -3.21
C THR A 91 -10.50 4.97 -3.85
N SER A 92 -10.87 4.74 -5.11
CA SER A 92 -11.91 5.51 -5.79
C SER A 92 -13.28 5.43 -5.10
N LEU A 93 -13.50 4.44 -4.23
CA LEU A 93 -14.71 4.31 -3.42
C LEU A 93 -14.90 5.48 -2.45
N ASP A 94 -13.82 6.13 -2.04
CA ASP A 94 -13.86 7.32 -1.18
C ASP A 94 -14.54 8.52 -1.85
N ASN A 95 -14.54 8.57 -3.19
CA ASN A 95 -15.21 9.59 -4.02
C ASN A 95 -16.52 9.06 -4.61
N SER A 96 -17.12 8.05 -4.01
CA SER A 96 -18.33 7.39 -4.50
C SER A 96 -19.48 7.54 -3.52
N VAL A 97 -20.68 7.50 -4.08
CA VAL A 97 -21.95 7.47 -3.34
C VAL A 97 -22.64 6.14 -3.64
N PHE A 98 -23.07 5.45 -2.60
CA PHE A 98 -23.65 4.12 -2.70
C PHE A 98 -25.16 4.19 -2.47
N VAL A 99 -25.93 3.56 -3.34
CA VAL A 99 -27.41 3.55 -3.31
C VAL A 99 -27.94 2.15 -3.54
N ASN A 100 -29.15 1.88 -3.06
CA ASN A 100 -29.86 0.67 -3.46
C ASN A 100 -30.08 0.63 -4.98
N MET A 101 -29.99 -0.54 -5.58
CA MET A 101 -30.28 -0.74 -7.01
C MET A 101 -31.68 -0.22 -7.40
N SER A 102 -32.67 -0.33 -6.51
CA SER A 102 -34.03 0.21 -6.66
C SER A 102 -34.10 1.74 -6.78
N THR A 103 -33.09 2.47 -6.30
CA THR A 103 -32.99 3.93 -6.41
C THR A 103 -32.43 4.38 -7.76
N ILE A 104 -31.75 3.51 -8.50
CA ILE A 104 -31.10 3.83 -9.77
C ILE A 104 -32.08 4.35 -10.84
N PRO A 105 -33.28 3.78 -11.06
CA PRO A 105 -34.23 4.30 -12.02
C PRO A 105 -34.63 5.76 -11.74
N SER A 106 -34.82 6.13 -10.48
CA SER A 106 -35.14 7.52 -10.10
C SER A 106 -33.95 8.46 -10.41
N ILE A 107 -32.70 8.05 -10.12
CA ILE A 107 -31.49 8.83 -10.43
C ILE A 107 -31.35 9.03 -11.94
N ILE A 108 -31.64 8.00 -12.76
CA ILE A 108 -31.59 8.10 -14.22
C ILE A 108 -32.70 9.10 -14.72
N SER A 109 -33.88 9.04 -14.15
CA SER A 109 -34.94 9.98 -14.47
C SER A 109 -34.52 11.42 -14.11
N TYR A 110 -33.94 11.65 -12.94
CA TYR A 110 -33.44 12.96 -12.52
C TYR A 110 -32.32 13.47 -13.42
N SER A 111 -31.38 12.59 -13.81
CA SER A 111 -30.31 12.96 -14.74
C SER A 111 -30.84 13.43 -16.10
N SER A 112 -31.90 12.80 -16.59
CA SER A 112 -32.55 13.18 -17.84
C SER A 112 -33.28 14.52 -17.72
N SER A 113 -33.90 14.83 -16.57
CA SER A 113 -34.60 16.08 -16.32
C SER A 113 -33.70 17.32 -16.30
N VAL A 114 -32.44 17.16 -15.94
CA VAL A 114 -31.41 18.24 -15.96
C VAL A 114 -30.66 18.31 -17.29
N GLY A 115 -31.11 17.61 -18.32
CA GLY A 115 -30.50 17.63 -19.65
C GLY A 115 -29.24 16.79 -19.80
N HIS A 116 -28.98 15.92 -18.84
CA HIS A 116 -27.84 15.00 -18.85
C HIS A 116 -28.31 13.56 -18.67
N ALA A 117 -28.75 12.94 -19.77
CA ALA A 117 -29.14 11.54 -19.77
C ALA A 117 -27.89 10.65 -19.60
N ALA A 118 -27.55 10.33 -18.35
CA ALA A 118 -26.43 9.43 -18.06
C ALA A 118 -26.67 8.03 -18.65
N ILE A 119 -27.92 7.58 -18.62
CA ILE A 119 -28.39 6.35 -19.26
C ILE A 119 -29.77 6.69 -19.90
N PRO A 120 -30.07 6.24 -21.13
CA PRO A 120 -31.40 6.45 -21.73
C PRO A 120 -32.51 5.91 -20.82
N ALA A 121 -33.58 6.68 -20.67
CA ALA A 121 -34.68 6.35 -19.73
C ALA A 121 -35.35 4.99 -20.01
N GLU A 122 -35.33 4.53 -21.26
CA GLU A 122 -35.84 3.21 -21.67
C GLU A 122 -35.08 2.01 -21.05
N TYR A 123 -33.85 2.25 -20.59
CA TYR A 123 -32.99 1.23 -19.94
C TYR A 123 -32.93 1.40 -18.44
N ALA A 124 -33.63 2.34 -17.83
CA ALA A 124 -33.54 2.68 -16.42
C ALA A 124 -33.68 1.46 -15.49
N ASP A 125 -34.68 0.61 -15.76
CA ASP A 125 -34.95 -0.59 -14.94
C ASP A 125 -34.04 -1.78 -15.24
N LYS A 126 -33.25 -1.70 -16.30
CA LYS A 126 -32.40 -2.82 -16.79
C LYS A 126 -30.92 -2.46 -16.84
N ALA A 127 -30.57 -1.25 -16.41
CA ALA A 127 -29.20 -0.76 -16.50
C ALA A 127 -28.29 -1.51 -15.52
N VAL A 128 -27.40 -2.30 -16.07
CA VAL A 128 -26.32 -2.99 -15.34
C VAL A 128 -25.00 -2.65 -15.99
N SER A 129 -24.08 -2.07 -15.22
CA SER A 129 -22.75 -1.68 -15.70
C SER A 129 -21.72 -2.79 -15.51
N ALA A 130 -21.87 -3.58 -14.45
CA ALA A 130 -20.99 -4.70 -14.16
C ALA A 130 -21.73 -5.84 -13.45
N ILE A 131 -21.34 -7.05 -13.79
CA ILE A 131 -21.76 -8.27 -13.07
C ILE A 131 -20.53 -8.82 -12.36
N LEU A 132 -20.59 -8.84 -11.03
CA LEU A 132 -19.51 -9.38 -10.20
C LEU A 132 -19.81 -10.84 -9.87
N ILE A 133 -18.82 -11.68 -10.10
CA ILE A 133 -18.93 -13.14 -9.93
C ILE A 133 -17.90 -13.58 -8.91
N LYS A 134 -18.36 -14.22 -7.84
CA LYS A 134 -17.48 -14.89 -6.89
C LYS A 134 -17.31 -16.33 -7.34
N VAL A 135 -16.07 -16.70 -7.64
CA VAL A 135 -15.70 -18.06 -8.02
C VAL A 135 -15.60 -18.94 -6.78
N LYS A 136 -15.99 -20.20 -6.87
CA LYS A 136 -15.82 -21.20 -5.81
C LYS A 136 -14.34 -21.49 -5.56
N ASP A 137 -14.01 -21.82 -4.33
CA ASP A 137 -12.65 -22.24 -3.98
C ASP A 137 -12.23 -23.46 -4.80
N GLY A 138 -11.00 -23.43 -5.30
CA GLY A 138 -10.44 -24.49 -6.15
C GLY A 138 -10.71 -24.36 -7.66
N TYR A 139 -11.51 -23.37 -8.08
CA TYR A 139 -11.74 -23.09 -9.50
C TYR A 139 -10.87 -21.91 -9.98
N ASP A 140 -10.36 -22.01 -11.21
CA ASP A 140 -9.63 -20.91 -11.85
C ASP A 140 -10.61 -19.91 -12.46
N ALA A 141 -10.47 -18.64 -12.09
CA ALA A 141 -11.31 -17.56 -12.59
C ALA A 141 -11.27 -17.40 -14.12
N LYS A 142 -10.14 -17.70 -14.76
CA LYS A 142 -9.99 -17.69 -16.22
C LYS A 142 -10.82 -18.80 -16.85
N GLN A 143 -10.79 -20.02 -16.30
CA GLN A 143 -11.57 -21.13 -16.80
C GLN A 143 -13.08 -20.86 -16.65
N VAL A 144 -13.48 -20.32 -15.50
CA VAL A 144 -14.89 -19.94 -15.26
C VAL A 144 -15.34 -18.86 -16.26
N SER A 145 -14.51 -17.85 -16.56
CA SER A 145 -14.83 -16.84 -17.56
C SER A 145 -15.01 -17.40 -18.96
N LEU A 146 -14.15 -18.35 -19.36
CA LEU A 146 -14.25 -19.05 -20.65
C LEU A 146 -15.51 -19.91 -20.74
N ASN A 147 -15.87 -20.60 -19.66
CA ASN A 147 -17.09 -21.39 -19.60
C ASN A 147 -18.34 -20.51 -19.72
N ILE A 148 -18.37 -19.36 -19.01
CA ILE A 148 -19.46 -18.40 -19.11
C ILE A 148 -19.60 -17.88 -20.55
N THR A 149 -18.51 -17.51 -21.21
CA THR A 149 -18.53 -17.04 -22.60
C THR A 149 -19.11 -18.11 -23.53
N LYS A 150 -18.66 -19.35 -23.35
CA LYS A 150 -19.08 -20.47 -24.20
C LYS A 150 -20.55 -20.85 -23.99
N GLU A 151 -21.04 -20.83 -22.75
CA GLU A 151 -22.40 -21.25 -22.42
C GLU A 151 -23.44 -20.13 -22.58
N SER A 152 -23.04 -18.86 -22.41
CA SER A 152 -23.95 -17.71 -22.52
C SER A 152 -24.30 -17.38 -23.96
N GLY A 153 -23.45 -17.69 -24.93
CA GLY A 153 -23.60 -17.27 -26.31
C GLY A 153 -23.55 -15.73 -26.51
N LEU A 154 -23.16 -14.97 -25.47
CA LEU A 154 -23.07 -13.52 -25.52
C LEU A 154 -21.71 -13.12 -26.09
N GLU A 155 -21.72 -12.56 -27.28
CA GLU A 155 -20.55 -11.94 -27.87
C GLU A 155 -20.31 -10.55 -27.29
N GLY A 156 -19.04 -10.18 -27.07
CA GLY A 156 -18.66 -8.84 -26.59
C GLY A 156 -18.60 -8.66 -25.08
N LEU A 157 -18.77 -9.71 -24.27
CA LEU A 157 -18.54 -9.61 -22.84
C LEU A 157 -17.04 -9.50 -22.53
N GLY A 158 -16.66 -8.41 -21.86
CA GLY A 158 -15.32 -8.22 -21.33
C GLY A 158 -15.21 -8.80 -19.91
N PHE A 159 -14.37 -9.80 -19.72
CA PHE A 159 -14.08 -10.33 -18.38
C PHE A 159 -12.84 -9.72 -17.77
N VAL A 160 -12.99 -9.21 -16.55
CA VAL A 160 -11.88 -8.75 -15.72
C VAL A 160 -11.74 -9.74 -14.56
N TYR A 161 -10.63 -10.46 -14.52
CA TYR A 161 -10.32 -11.39 -13.42
C TYR A 161 -8.92 -11.14 -12.87
N PRO A 162 -8.67 -11.50 -11.60
CA PRO A 162 -7.41 -11.16 -10.93
C PRO A 162 -6.12 -11.65 -11.63
N GLY A 163 -6.21 -12.57 -12.54
CA GLY A 163 -5.06 -13.07 -13.32
C GLY A 163 -4.85 -12.41 -14.68
N GLY A 164 -5.84 -11.65 -15.19
CA GLY A 164 -5.78 -11.06 -16.53
C GLY A 164 -5.18 -9.65 -16.56
N VAL A 165 -5.78 -8.72 -15.85
CA VAL A 165 -5.32 -7.31 -15.80
C VAL A 165 -4.17 -7.15 -14.80
N THR A 166 -4.21 -7.91 -13.68
CA THR A 166 -3.19 -7.84 -12.63
C THR A 166 -1.87 -8.52 -13.00
N ALA A 167 -1.84 -9.44 -13.96
CA ALA A 167 -0.58 -10.11 -14.33
C ALA A 167 0.46 -9.11 -14.86
N THR A 168 0.09 -8.23 -15.78
CA THR A 168 1.00 -7.20 -16.32
C THR A 168 1.36 -6.18 -15.25
N THR A 169 0.38 -5.73 -14.45
CA THR A 169 0.62 -4.78 -13.36
C THR A 169 1.50 -5.40 -12.27
N LYS A 170 1.27 -6.66 -11.92
CA LYS A 170 2.11 -7.39 -10.96
C LYS A 170 3.54 -7.54 -11.47
N THR A 171 3.73 -7.92 -12.73
CA THR A 171 5.06 -8.06 -13.33
C THR A 171 5.80 -6.72 -13.33
N ASN A 172 5.13 -5.62 -13.64
CA ASN A 172 5.73 -4.28 -13.59
C ASN A 172 6.06 -3.85 -12.16
N LEU A 173 5.19 -4.16 -11.18
CA LEU A 173 5.45 -3.89 -9.76
C LEU A 173 6.61 -4.75 -9.25
N ASP A 174 6.67 -6.03 -9.58
CA ASP A 174 7.76 -6.92 -9.21
C ASP A 174 9.09 -6.45 -9.80
N ALA A 175 9.08 -5.95 -11.04
CA ALA A 175 10.26 -5.33 -11.66
C ALA A 175 10.69 -4.06 -10.92
N LEU A 176 9.75 -3.18 -10.56
CA LEU A 176 10.04 -1.97 -9.76
C LEU A 176 10.63 -2.32 -8.40
N VAL A 177 10.05 -3.30 -7.70
CA VAL A 177 10.59 -3.81 -6.42
C VAL A 177 12.01 -4.35 -6.62
N GLY A 178 12.26 -5.07 -7.73
CA GLY A 178 13.59 -5.56 -8.10
C GLY A 178 14.60 -4.43 -8.27
N TYR A 179 14.25 -3.38 -9.01
CA TYR A 179 15.12 -2.21 -9.18
C TYR A 179 15.39 -1.49 -7.86
N VAL A 180 14.36 -1.24 -7.05
CA VAL A 180 14.51 -0.61 -5.72
C VAL A 180 15.43 -1.45 -4.83
N THR A 181 15.25 -2.77 -4.81
CA THR A 181 16.12 -3.69 -4.04
C THR A 181 17.57 -3.62 -4.50
N LEU A 182 17.81 -3.57 -5.81
CA LEU A 182 19.15 -3.41 -6.37
C LEU A 182 19.78 -2.09 -5.94
N PHE A 183 19.04 -0.97 -6.02
CA PHE A 183 19.52 0.32 -5.54
C PHE A 183 19.87 0.29 -4.04
N VAL A 184 19.01 -0.27 -3.21
CA VAL A 184 19.26 -0.43 -1.77
C VAL A 184 20.52 -1.24 -1.54
N ALA A 185 20.72 -2.35 -2.25
CA ALA A 185 21.92 -3.18 -2.12
C ALA A 185 23.20 -2.41 -2.52
N VAL A 186 23.16 -1.65 -3.61
CA VAL A 186 24.31 -0.83 -4.05
C VAL A 186 24.64 0.25 -3.00
N PHE A 187 23.65 0.98 -2.51
CA PHE A 187 23.86 1.99 -1.46
C PHE A 187 24.37 1.38 -0.16
N TRP A 188 23.88 0.20 0.20
CA TRP A 188 24.38 -0.51 1.38
C TRP A 188 25.83 -0.90 1.23
N ILE A 189 26.24 -1.44 0.07
CA ILE A 189 27.65 -1.78 -0.22
C ILE A 189 28.53 -0.53 -0.18
N MET A 190 28.09 0.57 -0.77
CA MET A 190 28.80 1.85 -0.71
C MET A 190 28.95 2.33 0.75
N GLY A 191 27.89 2.26 1.54
CA GLY A 191 27.92 2.59 2.96
C GLY A 191 28.90 1.72 3.75
N LEU A 192 28.94 0.41 3.46
CA LEU A 192 29.89 -0.52 4.08
C LEU A 192 31.35 -0.16 3.74
N ILE A 193 31.63 0.19 2.48
CA ILE A 193 32.97 0.61 2.05
C ILE A 193 33.40 1.89 2.78
N VAL A 194 32.50 2.87 2.89
CA VAL A 194 32.77 4.12 3.63
C VAL A 194 33.03 3.83 5.11
N LEU A 195 32.21 2.98 5.73
CA LEU A 195 32.42 2.57 7.12
C LEU A 195 33.76 1.87 7.32
N LEU A 196 34.14 0.96 6.44
CA LEU A 196 35.45 0.28 6.49
C LEU A 196 36.60 1.30 6.40
N ALA A 197 36.50 2.29 5.53
CA ALA A 197 37.52 3.34 5.40
C ALA A 197 37.61 4.21 6.65
N VAL A 198 36.47 4.64 7.21
CA VAL A 198 36.40 5.43 8.44
C VAL A 198 36.97 4.66 9.63
N PHE A 199 36.57 3.39 9.82
CA PHE A 199 37.11 2.56 10.88
C PHE A 199 38.61 2.29 10.70
N ALA A 200 39.07 2.08 9.46
CA ALA A 200 40.51 1.90 9.20
C ALA A 200 41.31 3.16 9.55
N SER A 201 40.81 4.35 9.22
CA SER A 201 41.45 5.63 9.60
C SER A 201 41.46 5.84 11.10
N ALA A 202 40.32 5.70 11.76
CA ALA A 202 40.20 5.86 13.21
C ALA A 202 41.12 4.89 13.98
N MET A 203 41.19 3.64 13.52
CA MET A 203 42.08 2.65 14.11
C MET A 203 43.57 2.98 13.88
N ASN A 204 43.92 3.53 12.73
CA ASN A 204 45.28 3.95 12.44
C ASN A 204 45.74 5.08 13.37
N GLU A 205 44.85 6.04 13.67
CA GLU A 205 45.13 7.12 14.61
C GLU A 205 45.36 6.60 16.06
N ARG A 206 44.61 5.56 16.45
CA ARG A 206 44.63 4.98 17.80
C ARG A 206 45.66 3.83 18.00
N LYS A 207 46.51 3.55 16.99
CA LYS A 207 47.53 2.49 17.07
C LYS A 207 48.41 2.59 18.29
N LYS A 208 48.86 3.79 18.66
CA LYS A 208 49.73 4.02 19.83
C LYS A 208 49.02 3.69 21.15
N GLU A 209 47.71 4.00 21.26
CA GLU A 209 46.90 3.65 22.43
C GLU A 209 46.77 2.12 22.56
N PHE A 210 46.51 1.41 21.49
CA PHE A 210 46.39 -0.04 21.49
C PHE A 210 47.73 -0.72 21.80
N ALA A 211 48.84 -0.13 21.36
CA ALA A 211 50.17 -0.61 21.74
C ALA A 211 50.41 -0.45 23.26
N ALA A 212 50.04 0.67 23.86
CA ALA A 212 50.14 0.89 25.30
C ALA A 212 49.29 -0.11 26.09
N TYR A 213 48.07 -0.40 25.69
CA TYR A 213 47.22 -1.42 26.31
C TYR A 213 47.87 -2.82 26.26
N ARG A 214 48.55 -3.16 25.17
CA ARG A 214 49.28 -4.43 25.05
C ARG A 214 50.48 -4.52 25.99
N ILE A 215 51.20 -3.44 26.16
CA ILE A 215 52.30 -3.37 27.11
C ILE A 215 51.81 -3.57 28.55
N MET A 216 50.61 -3.06 28.86
CA MET A 216 49.94 -3.26 30.16
C MET A 216 49.31 -4.67 30.31
N GLY A 217 49.51 -5.58 29.35
CA GLY A 217 49.09 -6.96 29.44
C GLY A 217 47.68 -7.26 28.80
N ALA A 218 47.08 -6.32 28.07
CA ALA A 218 45.81 -6.59 27.39
C ALA A 218 45.97 -7.66 26.29
N THR A 219 45.11 -8.66 26.31
CA THR A 219 45.10 -9.70 25.29
C THR A 219 44.49 -9.17 23.96
N ARG A 220 44.79 -9.85 22.84
CA ARG A 220 44.16 -9.51 21.54
C ARG A 220 42.64 -9.56 21.61
N GLY A 221 42.08 -10.56 22.29
CA GLY A 221 40.63 -10.71 22.45
C GLY A 221 39.99 -9.55 23.20
N THR A 222 40.68 -9.01 24.24
CA THR A 222 40.20 -7.85 25.00
C THR A 222 40.14 -6.59 24.15
N LEU A 223 41.15 -6.37 23.29
CA LEU A 223 41.17 -5.22 22.37
C LEU A 223 40.12 -5.34 21.29
N ILE A 224 39.95 -6.51 20.68
CA ILE A 224 38.89 -6.77 19.70
C ILE A 224 37.52 -6.55 20.36
N ALA A 225 37.31 -7.07 21.55
CA ALA A 225 36.02 -6.90 22.26
C ALA A 225 35.72 -5.42 22.57
N LEU A 226 36.74 -4.62 22.88
CA LEU A 226 36.58 -3.18 23.09
C LEU A 226 36.11 -2.48 21.79
N ILE A 227 36.79 -2.75 20.68
CA ILE A 227 36.47 -2.19 19.36
C ILE A 227 35.05 -2.58 18.94
N VAL A 228 34.68 -3.85 19.12
CA VAL A 228 33.37 -4.38 18.78
C VAL A 228 32.26 -3.71 19.60
N LYS A 229 32.46 -3.49 20.90
CA LYS A 229 31.52 -2.79 21.76
C LYS A 229 31.34 -1.32 21.34
N GLU A 230 32.44 -0.63 21.06
CA GLU A 230 32.45 0.77 20.58
C GLU A 230 31.70 0.86 19.25
N SER A 231 31.96 -0.04 18.31
CA SER A 231 31.31 -0.10 17.00
C SER A 231 29.78 -0.43 17.08
N ALA A 232 29.42 -1.32 18.01
CA ALA A 232 28.03 -1.63 18.28
C ALA A 232 27.26 -0.39 18.74
N LEU A 233 27.87 0.42 19.60
CA LEU A 233 27.31 1.65 20.13
C LEU A 233 27.16 2.71 19.04
N ILE A 234 28.17 2.88 18.21
CA ILE A 234 28.12 3.78 17.03
C ILE A 234 27.06 3.31 16.04
N GLY A 235 26.98 2.01 15.76
CA GLY A 235 25.96 1.43 14.89
C GLY A 235 24.53 1.63 15.40
N LEU A 236 24.35 1.51 16.72
CA LEU A 236 23.06 1.74 17.37
C LEU A 236 22.64 3.21 17.28
N VAL A 237 23.52 4.14 17.66
CA VAL A 237 23.24 5.58 17.61
C VAL A 237 22.99 6.03 16.16
N GLY A 238 23.89 5.63 15.23
CA GLY A 238 23.75 5.93 13.81
C GLY A 238 22.48 5.32 13.20
N GLY A 239 22.14 4.09 13.61
CA GLY A 239 20.91 3.41 13.20
C GLY A 239 19.66 4.15 13.66
N VAL A 240 19.60 4.60 14.90
CA VAL A 240 18.47 5.39 15.43
C VAL A 240 18.33 6.72 14.68
N ILE A 241 19.43 7.45 14.48
CA ILE A 241 19.43 8.72 13.73
C ILE A 241 18.99 8.47 12.28
N GLY A 242 19.51 7.41 11.63
CA GLY A 242 19.13 7.05 10.27
C GLY A 242 17.64 6.70 10.13
N ILE A 243 17.11 5.91 11.06
CA ILE A 243 15.68 5.56 11.09
C ILE A 243 14.83 6.81 11.31
N ALA A 244 15.20 7.69 12.23
CA ALA A 244 14.47 8.95 12.47
C ALA A 244 14.47 9.83 11.22
N GLY A 245 15.62 10.02 10.56
CA GLY A 245 15.72 10.78 9.31
C GLY A 245 14.92 10.17 8.17
N ALA A 246 15.00 8.85 7.98
CA ALA A 246 14.23 8.14 6.98
C ALA A 246 12.71 8.26 7.24
N SER A 247 12.28 8.16 8.50
CA SER A 247 10.87 8.31 8.88
C SER A 247 10.35 9.70 8.55
N LEU A 248 11.12 10.75 8.86
CA LEU A 248 10.77 12.14 8.53
C LEU A 248 10.66 12.40 7.02
N ALA A 249 11.38 11.63 6.19
CA ALA A 249 11.28 11.71 4.74
C ALA A 249 10.10 10.88 4.21
N VAL A 250 9.96 9.63 4.65
CA VAL A 250 9.02 8.65 4.07
C VAL A 250 7.57 8.98 4.42
N PHE A 251 7.27 9.35 5.67
CA PHE A 251 5.88 9.60 6.09
C PHE A 251 5.21 10.76 5.34
N PRO A 252 5.79 11.97 5.25
CA PRO A 252 5.20 13.05 4.48
C PRO A 252 5.11 12.72 2.99
N PHE A 253 6.12 12.06 2.43
CA PHE A 253 6.16 11.69 1.02
C PHE A 253 5.10 10.65 0.67
N ASN A 254 4.85 9.68 1.54
CA ASN A 254 3.78 8.70 1.39
C ASN A 254 2.39 9.38 1.35
N THR A 255 2.15 10.36 2.23
CA THR A 255 0.90 11.12 2.25
C THR A 255 0.70 11.94 0.97
N LEU A 256 1.77 12.55 0.45
CA LEU A 256 1.73 13.31 -0.80
C LEU A 256 1.46 12.40 -2.00
N ILE A 257 2.15 11.26 -2.09
CA ILE A 257 1.97 10.29 -3.18
C ILE A 257 0.56 9.70 -3.15
N SER A 258 0.06 9.30 -1.98
CA SER A 258 -1.28 8.75 -1.84
C SER A 258 -2.36 9.73 -2.29
N ARG A 259 -2.20 11.01 -1.98
CA ARG A 259 -3.13 12.07 -2.42
C ARG A 259 -3.04 12.35 -3.92
N GLN A 260 -1.84 12.39 -4.49
CA GLN A 260 -1.63 12.74 -5.90
C GLN A 260 -1.98 11.60 -6.86
N LEU A 261 -1.67 10.37 -6.49
CA LEU A 261 -1.83 9.20 -7.35
C LEU A 261 -3.12 8.43 -7.07
N GLN A 262 -3.92 8.85 -6.07
CA GLN A 262 -5.15 8.14 -5.63
C GLN A 262 -4.91 6.63 -5.45
N LEU A 263 -3.70 6.28 -5.01
CA LEU A 263 -3.36 4.91 -4.70
C LEU A 263 -4.05 4.52 -3.39
N PRO A 264 -4.52 3.27 -3.26
CA PRO A 264 -5.10 2.80 -2.02
C PRO A 264 -4.10 3.05 -0.89
N TYR A 265 -4.56 3.74 0.14
CA TYR A 265 -3.78 3.95 1.37
C TYR A 265 -3.50 2.56 1.93
N LEU A 266 -2.27 2.09 1.77
CA LEU A 266 -1.79 0.93 2.48
C LEU A 266 -1.78 1.35 3.95
N GLN A 267 -2.87 1.05 4.68
CA GLN A 267 -2.85 1.10 6.13
C GLN A 267 -1.73 0.17 6.57
N THR A 268 -0.58 0.79 6.82
CA THR A 268 0.58 0.05 7.27
C THR A 268 0.26 -0.37 8.69
N ASP A 269 0.00 -1.65 8.87
CA ASP A 269 -0.23 -2.26 10.18
C ASP A 269 0.89 -1.80 11.11
N ALA A 270 0.55 -1.17 12.23
CA ALA A 270 1.52 -0.62 13.17
C ALA A 270 2.56 -1.68 13.60
N LEU A 271 2.14 -2.95 13.72
CA LEU A 271 3.03 -4.07 14.03
C LEU A 271 4.09 -4.28 12.94
N LYS A 272 3.73 -4.14 11.67
CA LYS A 272 4.66 -4.27 10.54
C LYS A 272 5.68 -3.12 10.51
N VAL A 273 5.25 -1.90 10.83
CA VAL A 273 6.16 -0.75 10.94
C VAL A 273 7.17 -0.97 12.06
N VAL A 274 6.72 -1.39 13.24
CA VAL A 274 7.60 -1.70 14.38
C VAL A 274 8.60 -2.82 14.03
N ALA A 275 8.12 -3.88 13.38
CA ALA A 275 8.99 -4.97 12.93
C ALA A 275 10.05 -4.48 11.91
N LEU A 276 9.67 -3.63 10.97
CA LEU A 276 10.57 -3.08 9.96
C LEU A 276 11.64 -2.17 10.60
N VAL A 277 11.26 -1.33 11.57
CA VAL A 277 12.17 -0.49 12.35
C VAL A 277 13.15 -1.36 13.13
N ALA A 278 12.68 -2.42 13.81
CA ALA A 278 13.52 -3.33 14.57
C ALA A 278 14.53 -4.07 13.66
N ILE A 279 14.07 -4.58 12.52
CA ILE A 279 14.94 -5.25 11.53
C ILE A 279 15.99 -4.28 10.99
N SER A 280 15.61 -3.05 10.66
CA SER A 280 16.55 -2.02 10.18
C SER A 280 17.61 -1.66 11.21
N LEU A 281 17.23 -1.59 12.48
CA LEU A 281 18.18 -1.32 13.57
C LEU A 281 19.17 -2.47 13.75
N VAL A 282 18.70 -3.72 13.75
CA VAL A 282 19.55 -4.90 13.80
C VAL A 282 20.51 -4.92 12.62
N PHE A 283 20.04 -4.58 11.42
CA PHE A 283 20.86 -4.54 10.22
C PHE A 283 21.93 -3.44 10.29
N ALA A 284 21.61 -2.26 10.82
CA ALA A 284 22.56 -1.16 11.03
C ALA A 284 23.69 -1.56 12.02
N VAL A 285 23.33 -2.15 13.16
CA VAL A 285 24.29 -2.64 14.15
C VAL A 285 25.16 -3.75 13.56
N ALA A 286 24.58 -4.72 12.87
CA ALA A 286 25.32 -5.81 12.23
C ALA A 286 26.32 -5.28 11.19
N THR A 287 25.94 -4.27 10.40
CA THR A 287 26.83 -3.63 9.41
C THR A 287 28.03 -2.96 10.09
N GLY A 288 27.80 -2.22 11.19
CA GLY A 288 28.86 -1.60 11.99
C GLY A 288 29.83 -2.65 12.60
N LEU A 289 29.25 -3.74 13.12
CA LEU A 289 30.03 -4.85 13.67
C LEU A 289 30.90 -5.52 12.60
N LEU A 290 30.34 -5.81 11.42
CA LEU A 290 31.08 -6.41 10.30
C LEU A 290 32.26 -5.52 9.89
N ALA A 291 32.04 -4.22 9.72
CA ALA A 291 33.08 -3.26 9.34
C ALA A 291 34.19 -3.20 10.39
N SER A 292 33.83 -3.20 11.68
CA SER A 292 34.80 -3.13 12.77
C SER A 292 35.62 -4.42 12.96
N ILE A 293 34.99 -5.58 12.84
CA ILE A 293 35.67 -6.87 12.96
C ILE A 293 36.70 -7.01 11.85
N VAL A 294 36.39 -6.71 10.61
CA VAL A 294 37.30 -6.76 9.47
C VAL A 294 38.51 -5.86 9.71
N THR A 295 38.27 -4.65 10.22
CA THR A 295 39.33 -3.68 10.51
C THR A 295 40.19 -4.14 11.72
N ALA A 296 39.55 -4.61 12.80
CA ALA A 296 40.23 -5.07 14.00
C ALA A 296 41.16 -6.30 13.74
N VAL A 297 40.69 -7.26 12.92
CA VAL A 297 41.44 -8.43 12.53
C VAL A 297 42.69 -8.04 11.71
N LYS A 298 42.54 -7.13 10.74
CA LYS A 298 43.70 -6.64 9.95
C LYS A 298 44.72 -5.92 10.79
N LEU A 299 44.34 -5.12 11.77
CA LEU A 299 45.28 -4.42 12.68
C LEU A 299 45.91 -5.33 13.72
N SER A 300 45.28 -6.45 14.05
CA SER A 300 45.80 -7.43 15.00
C SER A 300 46.85 -8.36 14.38
N ALA A 301 47.11 -8.27 13.08
CA ALA A 301 48.10 -9.09 12.38
C ALA A 301 49.54 -8.78 12.87
N PRO A 302 50.44 -9.78 12.96
CA PRO A 302 51.77 -9.63 13.53
C PRO A 302 52.67 -8.63 12.80
N GLU A 303 52.43 -8.38 11.52
CA GLU A 303 53.24 -7.48 10.68
C GLU A 303 53.17 -6.01 11.09
N THR A 304 52.11 -5.58 11.75
CA THR A 304 51.98 -4.20 12.25
C THR A 304 52.95 -3.89 13.42
N TYR A 305 53.50 -4.89 14.05
CA TYR A 305 54.46 -4.71 15.15
C TYR A 305 55.88 -4.43 14.64
N LEU A 306 56.23 -4.90 13.44
CA LEU A 306 57.55 -4.68 12.84
C LEU A 306 57.70 -3.27 12.26
N THR A 307 56.65 -2.70 11.71
CA THR A 307 56.66 -1.34 11.14
C THR A 307 56.75 -0.21 12.18
N LEU A 308 56.43 -0.49 13.45
CA LEU A 308 56.63 0.48 14.53
C LEU A 308 58.11 0.51 15.03
N ARG A 309 58.90 -0.50 14.68
CA ARG A 309 60.29 -0.59 15.04
C ARG A 309 61.23 0.02 13.98
N GLU A 310 60.78 0.19 12.76
CA GLU A 310 61.53 0.78 11.64
C GLU A 310 61.32 2.29 11.48
N GLY A 311 60.52 2.92 12.36
CA GLY A 311 60.19 4.35 12.31
C GLY A 311 60.85 5.18 13.44
N GLU A 312 61.92 4.72 14.08
CA GLU A 312 62.83 5.53 14.93
C GLU A 312 64.14 5.85 14.24
#